data_435b602b1275e740159e156d47057b3c
#
_entry.id   435b602b1275e740159e156d47057b3c
#
_cell.length_a   1.000
_cell.length_b   1.000
_cell.length_c   1.000
_cell.angle_alpha   90.00
_cell.angle_beta   90.00
_cell.angle_gamma   90.00
#
_symmetry.space_group_name_H-M   'P 1'
#
loop_
_entity.id
_entity.type
_entity.pdbx_description
1 polymer ?
#
loop_
_entity_poly.entity_id
_entity_poly.type
_entity_poly.pdbx_seq_one_letter_code
_entity_poly.pdbx_strand_id
1 'polypeptide(L)'
;MKYLIIGAGGTGGVTGYYMKKAGKDVTLIARGEHLKTIQEQGLTLEKMWDKTEETITIPATDMEHYTDHPDVIFVCVKGYSLDETIPFIKQIAKKTTIVIPVLNIYGTGGKMQKQLPELLVTDGCIYVSANIKEPGRLLQHGQILRIVFGVRDKAESRPELKEIQKDFCDSHIDGILSENIRRETLEKFSYVS
;
A
#
# COMPACT_ATOMS: atom_id res chain seq x y z
N MET A 1 4.77 -10.12 10.02
CA MET A 1 4.55 -10.26 8.56
C MET A 1 5.52 -9.38 7.80
N LYS A 2 5.91 -9.81 6.60
CA LYS A 2 6.75 -9.05 5.68
C LYS A 2 5.87 -8.35 4.65
N TYR A 3 5.97 -7.05 4.58
CA TYR A 3 5.16 -6.18 3.73
C TYR A 3 5.97 -5.63 2.56
N LEU A 4 5.41 -5.68 1.37
CA LEU A 4 5.91 -4.99 0.19
C LEU A 4 4.89 -3.95 -0.25
N ILE A 5 5.33 -2.73 -0.48
CA ILE A 5 4.48 -1.66 -1.01
C ILE A 5 4.97 -1.31 -2.41
N ILE A 6 4.16 -1.60 -3.42
CA ILE A 6 4.47 -1.27 -4.81
C ILE A 6 3.94 0.14 -5.10
N GLY A 7 4.86 1.08 -5.24
CA GLY A 7 4.59 2.50 -5.41
C GLY A 7 4.82 3.31 -4.14
N ALA A 8 5.89 4.09 -4.11
CA ALA A 8 6.33 4.90 -2.97
C ALA A 8 5.89 6.38 -3.09
N GLY A 9 4.75 6.62 -3.70
CA GLY A 9 4.15 7.95 -3.82
C GLY A 9 3.41 8.41 -2.57
N GLY A 10 2.54 9.40 -2.69
CA GLY A 10 1.76 9.94 -1.58
C GLY A 10 0.96 8.88 -0.82
N THR A 11 0.39 7.92 -1.53
CA THR A 11 -0.38 6.83 -0.91
C THR A 11 0.51 5.78 -0.27
N GLY A 12 1.33 5.11 -1.08
CA GLY A 12 2.16 3.99 -0.61
C GLY A 12 3.34 4.45 0.23
N GLY A 13 3.95 5.57 -0.10
CA GLY A 13 5.07 6.12 0.67
C GLY A 13 4.65 6.52 2.09
N VAL A 14 3.50 7.19 2.24
CA VAL A 14 2.98 7.56 3.57
C VAL A 14 2.60 6.31 4.37
N THR A 15 1.93 5.33 3.76
CA THR A 15 1.61 4.06 4.41
C THR A 15 2.88 3.37 4.90
N GLY A 16 3.88 3.24 4.02
CA GLY A 16 5.16 2.61 4.37
C GLY A 16 5.92 3.36 5.46
N TYR A 17 5.90 4.69 5.42
CA TYR A 17 6.50 5.52 6.47
C TYR A 17 5.93 5.20 7.85
N TYR A 18 4.62 5.23 8.01
CA TYR A 18 3.98 4.96 9.31
C TYR A 18 4.21 3.52 9.78
N MET A 19 4.10 2.54 8.88
CA MET A 19 4.34 1.14 9.22
C MET A 19 5.79 0.89 9.62
N LYS A 20 6.75 1.46 8.88
CA LYS A 20 8.18 1.32 9.21
C LYS A 20 8.52 1.99 10.53
N LYS A 21 7.99 3.17 10.79
CA LYS A 21 8.17 3.89 12.05
C LYS A 21 7.61 3.10 13.25
N ALA A 22 6.55 2.32 13.05
CA ALA A 22 6.00 1.40 14.04
C ALA A 22 6.76 0.07 14.17
N GLY A 23 7.89 -0.08 13.48
CA GLY A 23 8.75 -1.26 13.57
C GLY A 23 8.31 -2.44 12.70
N LYS A 24 7.39 -2.23 11.74
CA LYS A 24 6.98 -3.30 10.82
C LYS A 24 8.06 -3.56 9.77
N ASP A 25 8.12 -4.80 9.28
CA ASP A 25 9.03 -5.21 8.21
C ASP A 25 8.45 -4.79 6.85
N VAL A 26 8.86 -3.62 6.37
CA VAL A 26 8.32 -2.98 5.17
C VAL A 26 9.44 -2.66 4.19
N THR A 27 9.23 -3.01 2.93
CA THR A 27 10.05 -2.60 1.79
C THR A 27 9.20 -1.84 0.78
N LEU A 28 9.74 -0.74 0.25
CA LEU A 28 9.10 0.05 -0.81
C LEU A 28 9.64 -0.34 -2.18
N ILE A 29 8.77 -0.45 -3.16
CA ILE A 29 9.14 -0.44 -4.57
C ILE A 29 8.96 0.99 -5.09
N ALA A 30 10.07 1.56 -5.56
CA ALA A 30 10.15 2.90 -6.12
C ALA A 30 11.02 2.88 -7.38
N ARG A 31 11.18 4.02 -8.04
CA ARG A 31 12.01 4.15 -9.24
C ARG A 31 12.61 5.54 -9.37
N GLY A 32 13.63 5.65 -10.24
CA GLY A 32 14.25 6.93 -10.60
C GLY A 32 14.90 7.66 -9.42
N GLU A 33 14.89 8.98 -9.46
CA GLU A 33 15.51 9.82 -8.43
C GLU A 33 14.83 9.66 -7.06
N HIS A 34 13.53 9.37 -7.03
CA HIS A 34 12.82 9.12 -5.78
C HIS A 34 13.38 7.90 -5.06
N LEU A 35 13.59 6.78 -5.77
CA LEU A 35 14.23 5.59 -5.22
C LEU A 35 15.65 5.87 -4.73
N LYS A 36 16.46 6.51 -5.57
CA LYS A 36 17.84 6.85 -5.25
C LYS A 36 17.94 7.67 -3.98
N THR A 37 17.12 8.71 -3.86
CA THR A 37 17.11 9.57 -2.67
C THR A 37 16.67 8.80 -1.42
N ILE A 38 15.63 7.93 -1.52
CA ILE A 38 15.21 7.10 -0.39
C ILE A 38 16.35 6.18 0.07
N GLN A 39 17.07 5.56 -0.86
CA GLN A 39 18.18 4.67 -0.54
C GLN A 39 19.37 5.41 0.12
N GLU A 40 19.69 6.61 -0.36
CA GLU A 40 20.86 7.37 0.10
C GLU A 40 20.58 8.21 1.36
N GLN A 41 19.37 8.77 1.49
CA GLN A 41 19.06 9.77 2.49
C GLN A 41 17.86 9.39 3.39
N GLY A 42 17.13 8.32 3.06
CA GLY A 42 15.90 7.94 3.73
C GLY A 42 14.66 8.60 3.13
N LEU A 43 13.51 8.31 3.74
CA LEU A 43 12.21 8.85 3.37
C LEU A 43 11.79 9.90 4.38
N THR A 44 11.58 11.12 3.91
CA THR A 44 11.11 12.24 4.74
C THR A 44 9.61 12.43 4.58
N LEU A 45 8.90 12.55 5.69
CA LEU A 45 7.50 12.96 5.72
C LEU A 45 7.36 14.34 6.37
N GLU A 46 6.85 15.28 5.61
CA GLU A 46 6.46 16.61 6.06
C GLU A 46 4.94 16.62 6.32
N LYS A 47 4.53 17.04 7.51
CA LYS A 47 3.12 17.13 7.93
C LYS A 47 2.69 18.58 8.00
N MET A 48 1.72 18.95 7.17
CA MET A 48 1.29 20.36 7.08
C MET A 48 0.56 20.88 8.30
N TRP A 49 -0.18 20.02 9.01
CA TRP A 49 -1.02 20.47 10.12
C TRP A 49 -0.26 20.84 11.39
N ASP A 50 0.89 20.21 11.65
CA ASP A 50 1.73 20.49 12.82
C ASP A 50 3.10 21.05 12.44
N LYS A 51 3.34 21.26 11.15
CA LYS A 51 4.60 21.77 10.58
C LYS A 51 5.84 20.98 10.99
N THR A 52 5.69 19.69 11.22
CA THR A 52 6.80 18.78 11.54
C THR A 52 7.28 18.07 10.29
N GLU A 53 8.56 17.72 10.28
CA GLU A 53 9.14 16.80 9.33
C GLU A 53 10.07 15.81 10.02
N GLU A 54 10.10 14.60 9.51
CA GLU A 54 10.95 13.54 10.04
C GLU A 54 11.40 12.64 8.91
N THR A 55 12.67 12.26 8.95
CA THR A 55 13.29 11.32 8.00
C THR A 55 13.52 9.99 8.68
N ILE A 56 13.11 8.90 8.02
CA ILE A 56 13.35 7.54 8.47
C ILE A 56 14.17 6.77 7.45
N THR A 57 14.92 5.77 7.93
CA THR A 57 15.51 4.76 7.06
C THR A 57 14.49 3.69 6.77
N ILE A 58 14.23 3.42 5.49
CA ILE A 58 13.32 2.38 5.03
C ILE A 58 13.92 1.64 3.83
N PRO A 59 13.89 0.30 3.81
CA PRO A 59 14.31 -0.46 2.65
C PRO A 59 13.51 -0.07 1.41
N ALA A 60 14.21 0.21 0.32
CA ALA A 60 13.59 0.53 -0.96
C ALA A 60 14.42 -0.03 -2.11
N THR A 61 13.74 -0.53 -3.14
CA THR A 61 14.35 -1.07 -4.36
C THR A 61 13.37 -0.89 -5.52
N ASP A 62 13.77 -1.26 -6.73
CA ASP A 62 12.87 -1.37 -7.87
C ASP A 62 12.36 -2.82 -8.05
N MET A 63 11.45 -3.02 -9.00
CA MET A 63 10.89 -4.34 -9.29
C MET A 63 11.93 -5.33 -9.83
N GLU A 64 12.94 -4.85 -10.55
CA GLU A 64 13.96 -5.69 -11.17
C GLU A 64 14.92 -6.29 -10.13
N HIS A 65 15.23 -5.54 -9.08
CA HIS A 65 16.20 -5.94 -8.05
C HIS A 65 15.58 -6.52 -6.77
N TYR A 66 14.26 -6.53 -6.65
CA TYR A 66 13.60 -7.15 -5.51
C TYR A 66 13.59 -8.68 -5.63
N THR A 67 14.15 -9.38 -4.64
CA THR A 67 14.34 -10.84 -4.68
C THR A 67 13.67 -11.59 -3.54
N ASP A 68 13.01 -10.89 -2.63
CA ASP A 68 12.38 -11.51 -1.46
C ASP A 68 10.92 -11.95 -1.74
N HIS A 69 10.31 -12.63 -0.78
CA HIS A 69 8.96 -13.20 -0.89
C HIS A 69 8.06 -12.62 0.22
N PRO A 70 7.24 -11.59 -0.06
CA PRO A 70 6.42 -10.93 0.95
C PRO A 70 5.21 -11.77 1.36
N ASP A 71 4.73 -11.53 2.59
CA ASP A 71 3.46 -12.08 3.06
C ASP A 71 2.28 -11.26 2.56
N VAL A 72 2.47 -9.94 2.45
CA VAL A 72 1.45 -8.99 2.03
C VAL A 72 2.04 -8.00 1.03
N ILE A 73 1.31 -7.75 -0.05
CA ILE A 73 1.65 -6.78 -1.08
C ILE A 73 0.56 -5.70 -1.14
N PHE A 74 0.91 -4.44 -0.85
CA PHE A 74 0.07 -3.29 -1.15
C PHE A 74 0.41 -2.77 -2.54
N VAL A 75 -0.61 -2.61 -3.39
CA VAL A 75 -0.45 -2.04 -4.73
C VAL A 75 -0.97 -0.61 -4.72
N CYS A 76 -0.04 0.34 -4.75
CA CYS A 76 -0.29 1.78 -4.60
C CYS A 76 0.18 2.58 -5.83
N VAL A 77 0.22 1.95 -7.00
CA VAL A 77 0.62 2.59 -8.25
C VAL A 77 -0.54 3.38 -8.87
N LYS A 78 -0.25 4.22 -9.84
CA LYS A 78 -1.28 4.82 -10.69
C LYS A 78 -1.91 3.76 -11.60
N GLY A 79 -3.17 3.96 -11.99
CA GLY A 79 -3.93 2.97 -12.76
C GLY A 79 -3.26 2.51 -14.06
N TYR A 80 -2.55 3.41 -14.73
CA TYR A 80 -1.80 3.10 -15.98
C TYR A 80 -0.58 2.19 -15.76
N SER A 81 -0.08 2.09 -14.52
CA SER A 81 1.05 1.20 -14.17
C SER A 81 0.60 -0.13 -13.54
N LEU A 82 -0.69 -0.38 -13.45
CA LEU A 82 -1.21 -1.57 -12.78
C LEU A 82 -0.77 -2.86 -13.48
N ASP A 83 -0.86 -2.89 -14.80
CA ASP A 83 -0.58 -4.09 -15.58
C ASP A 83 0.90 -4.52 -15.49
N GLU A 84 1.81 -3.57 -15.29
CA GLU A 84 3.24 -3.84 -15.07
C GLU A 84 3.50 -4.60 -13.76
N THR A 85 2.62 -4.48 -12.77
CA THR A 85 2.78 -5.12 -11.48
C THR A 85 2.45 -6.60 -11.50
N ILE A 86 1.62 -7.06 -12.41
CA ILE A 86 1.12 -8.44 -12.45
C ILE A 86 2.25 -9.47 -12.66
N PRO A 87 3.11 -9.35 -13.67
CA PRO A 87 4.24 -10.29 -13.86
C PRO A 87 5.18 -10.28 -12.66
N PHE A 88 5.45 -9.11 -12.10
CA PHE A 88 6.29 -8.95 -10.92
C PHE A 88 5.70 -9.66 -9.70
N ILE A 89 4.41 -9.46 -9.41
CA ILE A 89 3.73 -10.14 -8.30
C ILE A 89 3.78 -11.65 -8.48
N LYS A 90 3.53 -12.16 -9.69
CA LYS A 90 3.63 -13.60 -9.98
C LYS A 90 5.01 -14.18 -9.67
N GLN A 91 6.06 -13.40 -9.92
CA GLN A 91 7.44 -13.85 -9.70
C GLN A 91 7.78 -13.94 -8.21
N ILE A 92 7.32 -13.00 -7.39
CA ILE A 92 7.75 -12.87 -5.98
C ILE A 92 6.77 -13.46 -4.97
N ALA A 93 5.50 -13.63 -5.33
CA ALA A 93 4.47 -14.07 -4.40
C ALA A 93 4.62 -15.55 -4.01
N LYS A 94 4.38 -15.83 -2.74
CA LYS A 94 4.09 -17.18 -2.23
C LYS A 94 2.61 -17.47 -2.46
N LYS A 95 2.21 -18.76 -2.44
CA LYS A 95 0.78 -19.14 -2.48
C LYS A 95 -0.06 -18.53 -1.36
N THR A 96 0.58 -18.20 -0.24
CA THR A 96 -0.05 -17.56 0.93
C THR A 96 -0.05 -16.04 0.88
N THR A 97 0.65 -15.41 -0.07
CA THR A 97 0.72 -13.96 -0.19
C THR A 97 -0.66 -13.35 -0.44
N ILE A 98 -0.97 -12.30 0.30
CA ILE A 98 -2.20 -11.52 0.15
C ILE A 98 -1.88 -10.24 -0.60
N VAL A 99 -2.66 -9.92 -1.62
CA VAL A 99 -2.50 -8.71 -2.44
C VAL A 99 -3.65 -7.75 -2.14
N ILE A 100 -3.32 -6.52 -1.74
CA ILE A 100 -4.27 -5.48 -1.36
C ILE A 100 -4.05 -4.26 -2.26
N PRO A 101 -4.82 -4.10 -3.35
CA PRO A 101 -4.79 -2.89 -4.14
C PRO A 101 -5.55 -1.77 -3.43
N VAL A 102 -4.96 -0.60 -3.35
CA VAL A 102 -5.53 0.59 -2.73
C VAL A 102 -5.56 1.79 -3.70
N LEU A 103 -5.73 1.50 -4.98
CA LEU A 103 -5.87 2.52 -6.01
C LEU A 103 -7.22 3.25 -5.90
N ASN A 104 -7.28 4.47 -6.42
CA ASN A 104 -8.51 5.24 -6.53
C ASN A 104 -9.35 4.85 -7.77
N ILE A 105 -9.48 3.54 -8.02
CA ILE A 105 -10.22 2.98 -9.16
C ILE A 105 -11.08 1.82 -8.67
N TYR A 106 -12.40 1.93 -8.87
CA TYR A 106 -13.34 0.86 -8.50
C TYR A 106 -13.07 -0.44 -9.27
N GLY A 107 -13.20 -1.57 -8.59
CA GLY A 107 -13.09 -2.90 -9.19
C GLY A 107 -11.66 -3.39 -9.48
N THR A 108 -10.64 -2.65 -9.03
CA THR A 108 -9.24 -3.02 -9.25
C THR A 108 -8.90 -4.40 -8.69
N GLY A 109 -9.35 -4.73 -7.47
CA GLY A 109 -9.09 -6.04 -6.86
C GLY A 109 -9.67 -7.19 -7.67
N GLY A 110 -10.92 -7.06 -8.15
CA GLY A 110 -11.54 -8.08 -9.01
C GLY A 110 -10.83 -8.25 -10.36
N LYS A 111 -10.34 -7.15 -10.96
CA LYS A 111 -9.55 -7.18 -12.19
C LYS A 111 -8.21 -7.91 -11.97
N MET A 112 -7.52 -7.60 -10.87
CA MET A 112 -6.25 -8.25 -10.52
C MET A 112 -6.45 -9.73 -10.16
N GLN A 113 -7.52 -10.08 -9.43
CA GLN A 113 -7.82 -11.48 -9.06
C GLN A 113 -7.93 -12.39 -10.28
N LYS A 114 -8.51 -11.92 -11.39
CA LYS A 114 -8.59 -12.69 -12.63
C LYS A 114 -7.21 -13.00 -13.24
N GLN A 115 -6.23 -12.14 -13.00
CA GLN A 115 -4.87 -12.30 -13.50
C GLN A 115 -3.95 -13.02 -12.50
N LEU A 116 -4.36 -13.09 -11.21
CA LEU A 116 -3.65 -13.71 -10.10
C LEU A 116 -4.55 -14.76 -9.41
N PRO A 117 -5.03 -15.79 -10.14
CA PRO A 117 -6.03 -16.72 -9.60
C PRO A 117 -5.53 -17.58 -8.44
N GLU A 118 -4.23 -17.75 -8.31
CA GLU A 118 -3.57 -18.55 -7.25
C GLU A 118 -3.46 -17.78 -5.92
N LEU A 119 -3.68 -16.46 -5.91
CA LEU A 119 -3.48 -15.61 -4.75
C LEU A 119 -4.82 -15.09 -4.21
N LEU A 120 -4.84 -14.70 -2.95
CA LEU A 120 -5.92 -13.88 -2.43
C LEU A 120 -5.66 -12.43 -2.80
N VAL A 121 -6.52 -11.87 -3.64
CA VAL A 121 -6.54 -10.43 -3.97
C VAL A 121 -7.81 -9.82 -3.38
N THR A 122 -7.66 -8.93 -2.41
CA THR A 122 -8.79 -8.21 -1.80
C THR A 122 -9.23 -7.04 -2.67
N ASP A 123 -10.32 -6.40 -2.30
CA ASP A 123 -10.55 -5.00 -2.66
C ASP A 123 -10.06 -4.11 -1.53
N GLY A 124 -9.74 -2.85 -1.85
CA GLY A 124 -9.33 -1.87 -0.87
C GLY A 124 -9.44 -0.44 -1.38
N CYS A 125 -9.48 0.48 -0.44
CA CYS A 125 -9.39 1.90 -0.71
C CYS A 125 -8.67 2.63 0.43
N ILE A 126 -8.11 3.79 0.10
CA ILE A 126 -7.36 4.61 1.04
C ILE A 126 -7.89 6.04 1.05
N TYR A 127 -7.92 6.63 2.24
CA TYR A 127 -8.23 8.03 2.46
C TYR A 127 -6.96 8.69 3.00
N VAL A 128 -6.29 9.41 2.16
CA VAL A 128 -5.10 10.21 2.47
C VAL A 128 -4.99 11.36 1.49
N SER A 129 -4.56 12.51 1.96
CA SER A 129 -4.19 13.63 1.11
C SER A 129 -2.69 13.85 1.23
N ALA A 130 -1.95 13.36 0.25
CA ALA A 130 -0.50 13.42 0.23
C ALA A 130 0.06 13.33 -1.19
N ASN A 131 1.26 13.85 -1.39
CA ASN A 131 1.99 13.79 -2.64
C ASN A 131 3.51 13.74 -2.41
N ILE A 132 4.25 13.41 -3.46
CA ILE A 132 5.70 13.62 -3.47
C ILE A 132 5.95 15.12 -3.69
N LYS A 133 6.62 15.76 -2.73
CA LYS A 133 7.04 17.16 -2.82
C LYS A 133 8.30 17.31 -3.69
N GLU A 134 9.23 16.42 -3.46
CA GLU A 134 10.48 16.26 -4.19
C GLU A 134 11.01 14.84 -3.98
N PRO A 135 12.02 14.34 -4.72
CA PRO A 135 12.57 13.02 -4.52
C PRO A 135 12.91 12.74 -3.06
N GLY A 136 12.44 11.60 -2.51
CA GLY A 136 12.66 11.20 -1.13
C GLY A 136 11.85 11.96 -0.07
N ARG A 137 11.02 12.93 -0.47
CA ARG A 137 10.22 13.76 0.44
C ARG A 137 8.74 13.72 0.09
N LEU A 138 7.94 13.33 1.07
CA LEU A 138 6.48 13.31 0.98
C LEU A 138 5.90 14.50 1.76
N LEU A 139 4.80 15.04 1.25
CA LEU A 139 3.99 16.07 1.90
C LEU A 139 2.61 15.48 2.18
N GLN A 140 2.23 15.41 3.45
CA GLN A 140 0.89 15.00 3.89
C GLN A 140 0.10 16.23 4.32
N HIS A 141 -1.04 16.46 3.66
CA HIS A 141 -1.83 17.69 3.83
C HIS A 141 -2.79 17.65 5.02
N GLY A 142 -3.25 16.46 5.41
CA GLY A 142 -4.20 16.30 6.51
C GLY A 142 -3.90 15.06 7.34
N GLN A 143 -4.49 14.99 8.53
CA GLN A 143 -4.24 13.92 9.51
C GLN A 143 -4.85 12.57 9.11
N ILE A 144 -5.82 12.56 8.20
CA ILE A 144 -6.53 11.35 7.82
C ILE A 144 -5.58 10.42 7.08
N LEU A 145 -5.42 9.22 7.63
CA LEU A 145 -4.81 8.06 6.98
C LEU A 145 -5.65 6.84 7.35
N ARG A 146 -6.56 6.48 6.46
CA ARG A 146 -7.48 5.35 6.64
C ARG A 146 -7.35 4.40 5.47
N ILE A 147 -7.24 3.11 5.76
CA ILE A 147 -7.23 2.04 4.77
C ILE A 147 -8.39 1.10 5.08
N VAL A 148 -9.30 0.95 4.13
CA VAL A 148 -10.41 -0.01 4.18
C VAL A 148 -10.11 -1.12 3.19
N PHE A 149 -10.16 -2.36 3.62
CA PHE A 149 -9.88 -3.52 2.77
C PHE A 149 -10.72 -4.72 3.21
N GLY A 150 -10.85 -5.70 2.33
CA GLY A 150 -11.59 -6.91 2.65
C GLY A 150 -11.77 -7.83 1.47
N VAL A 151 -12.27 -9.02 1.75
CA VAL A 151 -12.59 -10.03 0.74
C VAL A 151 -13.94 -9.74 0.09
N ARG A 152 -14.08 -10.10 -1.17
CA ARG A 152 -15.34 -9.99 -1.92
C ARG A 152 -16.29 -11.12 -1.62
N ASP A 153 -15.75 -12.28 -1.23
CA ASP A 153 -16.51 -13.45 -0.76
C ASP A 153 -16.01 -13.81 0.64
N LYS A 154 -16.94 -13.96 1.58
CA LYS A 154 -16.63 -14.33 2.98
C LYS A 154 -15.89 -15.68 3.09
N ALA A 155 -16.08 -16.58 2.14
CA ALA A 155 -15.37 -17.87 2.10
C ALA A 155 -13.85 -17.71 1.87
N GLU A 156 -13.42 -16.58 1.31
CA GLU A 156 -11.98 -16.26 1.11
C GLU A 156 -11.31 -15.64 2.35
N SER A 157 -12.07 -15.40 3.42
CA SER A 157 -11.53 -14.78 4.65
C SER A 157 -10.45 -15.65 5.29
N ARG A 158 -9.37 -14.99 5.72
CA ARG A 158 -8.23 -15.64 6.40
C ARG A 158 -7.88 -14.88 7.68
N PRO A 159 -7.34 -15.59 8.70
CA PRO A 159 -6.92 -14.95 9.97
C PRO A 159 -5.90 -13.81 9.77
N GLU A 160 -5.04 -13.92 8.77
CA GLU A 160 -4.01 -12.93 8.44
C GLU A 160 -4.58 -11.54 8.13
N LEU A 161 -5.82 -11.46 7.66
CA LEU A 161 -6.50 -10.17 7.41
C LEU A 161 -6.68 -9.36 8.70
N LYS A 162 -6.96 -10.04 9.82
CA LYS A 162 -7.04 -9.41 11.15
C LYS A 162 -5.68 -8.97 11.65
N GLU A 163 -4.62 -9.73 11.36
CA GLU A 163 -3.25 -9.33 11.71
C GLU A 163 -2.83 -8.09 10.92
N ILE A 164 -3.17 -8.01 9.63
CA ILE A 164 -2.93 -6.82 8.81
C ILE A 164 -3.66 -5.61 9.38
N GLN A 165 -4.94 -5.77 9.76
CA GLN A 165 -5.70 -4.69 10.41
C GLN A 165 -5.01 -4.22 11.69
N LYS A 166 -4.58 -5.16 12.53
CA LYS A 166 -3.85 -4.84 13.76
C LYS A 166 -2.56 -4.09 13.45
N ASP A 167 -1.78 -4.53 12.47
CA ASP A 167 -0.53 -3.88 12.08
C ASP A 167 -0.75 -2.44 11.58
N PHE A 168 -1.85 -2.17 10.89
CA PHE A 168 -2.26 -0.81 10.55
C PHE A 168 -2.54 0.02 11.80
N CYS A 169 -3.36 -0.50 12.72
CA CYS A 169 -3.70 0.23 13.94
C CYS A 169 -2.47 0.50 14.81
N ASP A 170 -1.57 -0.47 14.95
CA ASP A 170 -0.29 -0.31 15.65
C ASP A 170 0.61 0.76 14.99
N SER A 171 0.40 1.00 13.70
CA SER A 171 1.13 1.98 12.89
C SER A 171 0.44 3.36 12.81
N HIS A 172 -0.56 3.62 13.66
CA HIS A 172 -1.38 4.84 13.63
C HIS A 172 -2.11 5.06 12.29
N ILE A 173 -2.43 3.98 11.59
CA ILE A 173 -3.28 3.96 10.40
C ILE A 173 -4.65 3.45 10.84
N ASP A 174 -5.71 4.18 10.50
CA ASP A 174 -7.08 3.73 10.73
C ASP A 174 -7.41 2.58 9.76
N GLY A 175 -7.07 1.35 10.18
CA GLY A 175 -7.24 0.13 9.41
C GLY A 175 -8.59 -0.51 9.64
N ILE A 176 -9.41 -0.62 8.61
CA ILE A 176 -10.74 -1.22 8.66
C ILE A 176 -10.79 -2.48 7.80
N LEU A 177 -10.96 -3.63 8.44
CA LEU A 177 -11.31 -4.87 7.76
C LEU A 177 -12.84 -4.89 7.54
N SER A 178 -13.26 -4.61 6.33
CA SER A 178 -14.67 -4.46 5.98
C SER A 178 -15.37 -5.82 5.81
N GLU A 179 -16.57 -5.92 6.35
CA GLU A 179 -17.47 -7.05 6.10
C GLU A 179 -18.18 -6.96 4.74
N ASN A 180 -18.21 -5.77 4.14
CA ASN A 180 -18.81 -5.51 2.83
C ASN A 180 -17.96 -4.51 2.02
N ILE A 181 -16.79 -4.95 1.62
CA ILE A 181 -15.81 -4.09 0.91
C ILE A 181 -16.35 -3.54 -0.41
N ARG A 182 -17.24 -4.26 -1.09
CA ARG A 182 -17.86 -3.80 -2.35
C ARG A 182 -18.66 -2.53 -2.14
N ARG A 183 -19.44 -2.47 -1.05
CA ARG A 183 -20.22 -1.28 -0.69
C ARG A 183 -19.31 -0.12 -0.32
N GLU A 184 -18.31 -0.36 0.54
CA GLU A 184 -17.36 0.67 0.99
C GLU A 184 -16.61 1.31 -0.18
N THR A 185 -16.12 0.49 -1.11
CA THR A 185 -15.40 0.99 -2.28
C THR A 185 -16.34 1.71 -3.24
N LEU A 186 -17.58 1.23 -3.44
CA LEU A 186 -18.56 1.89 -4.28
C LEU A 186 -18.95 3.27 -3.72
N GLU A 187 -19.21 3.35 -2.43
CA GLU A 187 -19.53 4.62 -1.74
C GLU A 187 -18.38 5.61 -1.93
N LYS A 188 -17.14 5.21 -1.64
CA LYS A 188 -15.98 6.09 -1.84
C LYS A 188 -15.89 6.64 -3.27
N PHE A 189 -15.99 5.77 -4.26
CA PHE A 189 -15.78 6.17 -5.66
C PHE A 189 -16.97 6.93 -6.25
N SER A 190 -18.16 6.84 -5.67
CA SER A 190 -19.30 7.70 -6.05
C SER A 190 -19.14 9.15 -5.61
N TYR A 191 -18.27 9.43 -4.62
CA TYR A 191 -17.96 10.80 -4.16
C TYR A 191 -16.73 11.41 -4.83
N VAL A 192 -15.93 10.64 -5.54
CA VAL A 192 -14.65 11.07 -6.15
C VAL A 192 -14.76 11.23 -7.68
N SER A 193 -15.89 10.86 -8.25
CA SER A 193 -16.18 10.97 -9.70
C SER A 193 -16.78 12.33 -10.07
#